data_e19d9978c4d4d119dd04ed87f00624a2
#
_entry.id   e19d9978c4d4d119dd04ed87f00624a2
#
_cell.length_a   1.000
_cell.length_b   1.000
_cell.length_c   1.000
_cell.angle_alpha   90.00
_cell.angle_beta   90.00
_cell.angle_gamma   90.00
#
_symmetry.space_group_name_H-M   'P 1'
#
loop_
_entity.id
_entity.type
_entity.pdbx_description
1 polymer ?
#
loop_
_entity_poly.entity_id
_entity_poly.type
_entity_poly.pdbx_seq_one_letter_code
_entity_poly.pdbx_strand_id
1 'polypeptide(L)'
;MTLKAPYKALAALWPEMPTQRCTVHKHRNLLAHAPDELHEEISADYTDMIYAATPKEVEERRKAFLRKWRLKCRAVADSLEEAGDRLFTFTRLPSGQWRSARTTNAVERLHEEFKRRIKTQTVLPAPETAAMLFWALLASGQITMRKVDGWQTLATKPTDAVIDLAA
;
A
#
# COMPACT_ATOMS: atom_id res chain seq x y z
N MET A 1 -1.50 -14.75 2.49
CA MET A 1 -1.05 -14.84 1.07
C MET A 1 0.09 -13.85 0.88
N THR A 2 1.28 -14.32 0.65
CA THR A 2 2.52 -13.53 0.73
C THR A 2 2.73 -12.76 -0.58
N LEU A 3 2.61 -11.43 -0.54
CA LEU A 3 2.90 -10.50 -1.65
C LEU A 3 4.40 -10.46 -2.06
N LYS A 4 5.13 -11.57 -1.91
CA LYS A 4 6.57 -11.62 -2.20
C LYS A 4 6.90 -11.57 -3.70
N ALA A 5 6.05 -12.11 -4.58
CA ALA A 5 6.34 -12.22 -6.01
C ALA A 5 6.24 -10.89 -6.78
N PRO A 6 5.14 -10.09 -6.67
CA PRO A 6 5.07 -8.80 -7.35
C PRO A 6 6.16 -7.84 -6.88
N TYR A 7 6.49 -7.85 -5.57
CA TYR A 7 7.53 -7.03 -5.02
C TYR A 7 8.92 -7.35 -5.58
N LYS A 8 9.25 -8.65 -5.72
CA LYS A 8 10.51 -9.08 -6.32
C LYS A 8 10.64 -8.63 -7.78
N ALA A 9 9.56 -8.70 -8.55
CA ALA A 9 9.54 -8.24 -9.93
C ALA A 9 9.76 -6.72 -10.04
N LEU A 10 9.08 -5.93 -9.19
CA LEU A 10 9.28 -4.48 -9.13
C LEU A 10 10.72 -4.12 -8.73
N ALA A 11 11.26 -4.76 -7.70
CA ALA A 11 12.62 -4.51 -7.25
C ALA A 11 13.69 -4.93 -8.27
N ALA A 12 13.40 -5.93 -9.11
CA ALA A 12 14.29 -6.33 -10.19
C ALA A 12 14.33 -5.34 -11.36
N LEU A 13 13.17 -4.72 -11.67
CA LEU A 13 13.04 -3.77 -12.78
C LEU A 13 13.35 -2.33 -12.37
N TRP A 14 13.01 -1.95 -11.15
CA TRP A 14 13.16 -0.60 -10.62
C TRP A 14 13.66 -0.64 -9.17
N PRO A 15 14.94 -0.98 -8.94
CA PRO A 15 15.49 -1.15 -7.59
C PRO A 15 15.44 0.13 -6.75
N GLU A 16 15.55 1.30 -7.40
CA GLU A 16 15.53 2.62 -6.74
C GLU A 16 14.12 3.14 -6.44
N MET A 17 13.07 2.44 -6.90
CA MET A 17 11.71 2.93 -6.70
C MET A 17 11.19 2.60 -5.30
N PRO A 18 10.80 3.61 -4.53
CA PRO A 18 10.20 3.37 -3.22
C PRO A 18 8.89 2.62 -3.35
N THR A 19 8.73 1.57 -2.57
CA THR A 19 7.51 0.74 -2.59
C THR A 19 6.68 1.00 -1.34
N GLN A 20 5.38 1.13 -1.53
CA GLN A 20 4.39 1.30 -0.47
C GLN A 20 3.69 -0.03 -0.17
N ARG A 21 3.63 -0.42 1.10
CA ARG A 21 2.73 -1.51 1.55
C ARG A 21 1.32 -0.96 1.73
N CYS A 22 0.33 -1.72 1.28
CA CYS A 22 -1.08 -1.32 1.43
C CYS A 22 -1.47 -1.22 2.90
N THR A 23 -1.91 -0.04 3.32
CA THR A 23 -2.32 0.21 4.71
C THR A 23 -3.59 -0.55 5.09
N VAL A 24 -4.52 -0.76 4.15
CA VAL A 24 -5.76 -1.54 4.38
C VAL A 24 -5.44 -3.01 4.65
N HIS A 25 -4.58 -3.62 3.83
CA HIS A 25 -4.18 -5.01 4.06
C HIS A 25 -3.39 -5.16 5.36
N LYS A 26 -2.55 -4.17 5.72
CA LYS A 26 -1.83 -4.20 7.00
C LYS A 26 -2.78 -4.07 8.18
N HIS A 27 -3.77 -3.20 8.11
CA HIS A 27 -4.81 -3.10 9.14
C HIS A 27 -5.49 -4.46 9.40
N ARG A 28 -6.00 -5.10 8.33
CA ARG A 28 -6.61 -6.43 8.45
C ARG A 28 -5.66 -7.47 9.06
N ASN A 29 -4.39 -7.38 8.70
CA ASN A 29 -3.37 -8.27 9.25
C ASN A 29 -3.13 -8.03 10.75
N LEU A 30 -3.15 -6.76 11.23
CA LEU A 30 -3.05 -6.44 12.66
C LEU A 30 -4.21 -7.05 13.44
N LEU A 31 -5.45 -6.90 12.95
CA LEU A 31 -6.62 -7.48 13.58
C LEU A 31 -6.53 -9.01 13.69
N ALA A 32 -6.00 -9.67 12.65
CA ALA A 32 -5.81 -11.13 12.68
C ALA A 32 -4.79 -11.62 13.72
N HIS A 33 -4.02 -10.72 14.34
CA HIS A 33 -3.07 -11.03 15.42
C HIS A 33 -3.62 -10.71 16.82
N ALA A 34 -4.88 -10.28 16.92
CA ALA A 34 -5.49 -9.87 18.18
C ALA A 34 -6.86 -10.52 18.40
N PRO A 35 -7.27 -10.73 19.66
CA PRO A 35 -8.64 -11.11 19.97
C PRO A 35 -9.64 -10.01 19.60
N ASP A 36 -10.89 -10.40 19.32
CA ASP A 36 -11.94 -9.53 18.78
C ASP A 36 -12.24 -8.31 19.67
N GLU A 37 -12.11 -8.47 20.99
CA GLU A 37 -12.34 -7.40 21.95
C GLU A 37 -11.40 -6.21 21.80
N LEU A 38 -10.23 -6.43 21.16
CA LEU A 38 -9.23 -5.37 20.91
C LEU A 38 -9.35 -4.74 19.53
N HIS A 39 -10.20 -5.27 18.65
CA HIS A 39 -10.27 -4.84 17.24
C HIS A 39 -10.67 -3.38 17.08
N GLU A 40 -11.64 -2.91 17.88
CA GLU A 40 -12.08 -1.52 17.81
C GLU A 40 -10.96 -0.57 18.22
N GLU A 41 -10.26 -0.85 19.32
CA GLU A 41 -9.17 -0.04 19.83
C GLU A 41 -7.96 -0.03 18.89
N ILE A 42 -7.59 -1.20 18.31
CA ILE A 42 -6.54 -1.29 17.28
C ILE A 42 -6.91 -0.46 16.07
N SER A 43 -8.16 -0.55 15.63
CA SER A 43 -8.66 0.17 14.45
C SER A 43 -8.63 1.69 14.66
N ALA A 44 -9.00 2.16 15.85
CA ALA A 44 -8.96 3.56 16.21
C ALA A 44 -7.51 4.09 16.20
N ASP A 45 -6.61 3.44 16.95
CA ASP A 45 -5.20 3.83 17.04
C ASP A 45 -4.49 3.77 15.67
N TYR A 46 -4.77 2.73 14.88
CA TYR A 46 -4.19 2.57 13.55
C TYR A 46 -4.69 3.63 12.58
N THR A 47 -5.97 3.92 12.60
CA THR A 47 -6.58 4.95 11.76
C THR A 47 -6.02 6.32 12.11
N ASP A 48 -5.94 6.64 13.39
CA ASP A 48 -5.35 7.88 13.87
C ASP A 48 -3.92 8.06 13.35
N MET A 49 -3.09 7.03 13.44
CA MET A 49 -1.71 7.03 12.93
C MET A 49 -1.63 7.23 11.41
N ILE A 50 -2.39 6.45 10.63
CA ILE A 50 -2.28 6.45 9.16
C ILE A 50 -2.89 7.71 8.54
N TYR A 51 -3.87 8.34 9.20
CA TYR A 51 -4.56 9.53 8.71
C TYR A 51 -4.08 10.83 9.34
N ALA A 52 -2.97 10.80 10.08
CA ALA A 52 -2.32 12.01 10.57
C ALA A 52 -1.96 12.97 9.43
N ALA A 53 -1.97 14.27 9.71
CA ALA A 53 -1.86 15.30 8.69
C ALA A 53 -0.43 15.52 8.19
N THR A 54 0.57 15.21 9.01
CA THR A 54 1.98 15.46 8.72
C THR A 54 2.84 14.21 8.92
N PRO A 55 3.99 14.09 8.23
CA PRO A 55 4.92 12.97 8.44
C PRO A 55 5.37 12.86 9.92
N LYS A 56 5.59 14.00 10.58
CA LYS A 56 5.97 14.05 11.99
C LYS A 56 4.89 13.46 12.90
N GLU A 57 3.64 13.84 12.70
CA GLU A 57 2.52 13.28 13.45
C GLU A 57 2.36 11.78 13.21
N VAL A 58 2.53 11.30 11.97
CA VAL A 58 2.50 9.88 11.63
C VAL A 58 3.53 9.13 12.48
N GLU A 59 4.75 9.64 12.57
CA GLU A 59 5.82 9.01 13.33
C GLU A 59 5.58 9.06 14.86
N GLU A 60 5.12 10.19 15.39
CA GLU A 60 4.77 10.31 16.81
C GLU A 60 3.67 9.31 17.20
N ARG A 61 2.64 9.18 16.38
CA ARG A 61 1.54 8.23 16.61
C ARG A 61 1.98 6.78 16.41
N ARG A 62 2.91 6.51 15.47
CA ARG A 62 3.55 5.20 15.33
C ARG A 62 4.29 4.79 16.60
N LYS A 63 5.10 5.67 17.15
CA LYS A 63 5.80 5.43 18.43
C LYS A 63 4.82 5.18 19.58
N ALA A 64 3.75 5.94 19.64
CA ALA A 64 2.69 5.75 20.64
C ALA A 64 1.98 4.41 20.48
N PHE A 65 1.61 4.04 19.24
CA PHE A 65 1.01 2.75 18.90
C PHE A 65 1.90 1.59 19.37
N LEU A 66 3.17 1.60 19.00
CA LEU A 66 4.11 0.54 19.36
C LEU A 66 4.29 0.42 20.88
N ARG A 67 4.44 1.55 21.61
CA ARG A 67 4.55 1.53 23.08
C ARG A 67 3.32 0.91 23.74
N LYS A 68 2.13 1.30 23.30
CA LYS A 68 0.86 0.78 23.83
C LYS A 68 0.70 -0.71 23.57
N TRP A 69 0.86 -1.11 22.31
CA TRP A 69 0.56 -2.48 21.87
C TRP A 69 1.63 -3.49 22.26
N ARG A 70 2.89 -3.08 22.48
CA ARG A 70 3.90 -3.97 23.09
C ARG A 70 3.50 -4.46 24.50
N LEU A 71 2.74 -3.65 25.22
CA LEU A 71 2.25 -4.02 26.56
C LEU A 71 0.92 -4.77 26.52
N LYS A 72 0.01 -4.37 25.63
CA LYS A 72 -1.36 -4.88 25.57
C LYS A 72 -1.52 -6.15 24.71
N CYS A 73 -0.87 -6.17 23.53
CA CYS A 73 -0.85 -7.30 22.61
C CYS A 73 0.41 -7.25 21.75
N ARG A 74 1.47 -7.90 22.20
CA ARG A 74 2.78 -7.87 21.56
C ARG A 74 2.74 -8.29 20.08
N ALA A 75 1.92 -9.29 19.73
CA ALA A 75 1.80 -9.76 18.35
C ALA A 75 1.34 -8.65 17.38
N VAL A 76 0.51 -7.70 17.83
CA VAL A 76 0.09 -6.53 17.04
C VAL A 76 1.27 -5.58 16.83
N ALA A 77 2.05 -5.31 17.87
CA ALA A 77 3.23 -4.45 17.76
C ALA A 77 4.29 -5.07 16.83
N ASP A 78 4.63 -6.35 17.04
CA ASP A 78 5.59 -7.08 16.21
C ASP A 78 5.14 -7.10 14.74
N SER A 79 3.84 -7.27 14.50
CA SER A 79 3.27 -7.23 13.15
C SER A 79 3.40 -5.83 12.51
N LEU A 80 3.21 -4.74 13.27
CA LEU A 80 3.43 -3.40 12.72
C LEU A 80 4.92 -3.15 12.43
N GLU A 81 5.82 -3.57 13.31
CA GLU A 81 7.27 -3.45 13.12
C GLU A 81 7.77 -4.22 11.89
N GLU A 82 7.23 -5.43 11.65
CA GLU A 82 7.53 -6.21 10.43
C GLU A 82 7.20 -5.43 9.16
N ALA A 83 6.19 -4.58 9.18
CA ALA A 83 5.85 -3.78 8.03
C ALA A 83 6.95 -2.79 7.65
N GLY A 84 7.69 -2.29 8.64
CA GLY A 84 8.79 -1.37 8.46
C GLY A 84 8.37 -0.06 7.78
N ASP A 85 9.35 0.65 7.26
CA ASP A 85 9.17 1.98 6.65
C ASP A 85 8.33 1.94 5.37
N ARG A 86 8.29 0.79 4.72
CA ARG A 86 7.47 0.60 3.52
C ARG A 86 5.97 0.80 3.74
N LEU A 87 5.50 0.76 4.98
CA LEU A 87 4.12 1.11 5.30
C LEU A 87 3.88 2.62 5.26
N PHE A 88 4.93 3.41 5.41
CA PHE A 88 4.90 4.86 5.53
C PHE A 88 5.54 5.59 4.34
N THR A 89 5.88 4.87 3.26
CA THR A 89 6.46 5.46 2.05
C THR A 89 5.62 6.59 1.47
N PHE A 90 4.29 6.54 1.65
CA PHE A 90 3.38 7.58 1.19
C PHE A 90 3.70 8.96 1.77
N THR A 91 4.30 9.04 2.96
CA THR A 91 4.66 10.32 3.60
C THR A 91 5.79 11.06 2.87
N ARG A 92 6.53 10.37 2.00
CA ARG A 92 7.57 10.94 1.12
C ARG A 92 7.00 11.61 -0.13
N LEU A 93 5.72 11.45 -0.38
CA LEU A 93 5.01 12.03 -1.52
C LEU A 93 4.31 13.32 -1.11
N PRO A 94 3.98 14.22 -2.07
CA PRO A 94 3.10 15.34 -1.83
C PRO A 94 1.80 14.90 -1.14
N SER A 95 1.34 15.63 -0.14
CA SER A 95 0.19 15.25 0.70
C SER A 95 -1.09 14.97 -0.11
N GLY A 96 -1.29 15.67 -1.23
CA GLY A 96 -2.39 15.41 -2.14
C GLY A 96 -2.41 14.00 -2.74
N GLN A 97 -1.27 13.31 -2.77
CA GLN A 97 -1.18 11.93 -3.28
C GLN A 97 -1.39 10.85 -2.19
N TRP A 98 -1.33 11.20 -0.92
CA TRP A 98 -1.33 10.25 0.20
C TRP A 98 -2.50 9.28 0.17
N ARG A 99 -3.70 9.80 -0.13
CA ARG A 99 -4.93 8.98 -0.14
C ARG A 99 -4.86 7.86 -1.17
N SER A 100 -4.37 8.14 -2.37
CA SER A 100 -4.22 7.13 -3.42
C SER A 100 -3.00 6.24 -3.20
N ALA A 101 -1.89 6.79 -2.70
CA ALA A 101 -0.65 6.06 -2.50
C ALA A 101 -0.73 5.03 -1.37
N ARG A 102 -1.51 5.28 -0.31
CA ARG A 102 -1.63 4.39 0.86
C ARG A 102 -2.25 3.04 0.56
N THR A 103 -2.99 2.89 -0.52
CA THR A 103 -3.78 1.69 -0.80
C THR A 103 -3.49 1.12 -2.17
N THR A 104 -3.83 -0.15 -2.37
CA THR A 104 -3.74 -0.84 -3.67
C THR A 104 -5.02 -0.68 -4.51
N ASN A 105 -5.98 0.14 -4.08
CA ASN A 105 -7.30 0.26 -4.72
C ASN A 105 -7.22 0.59 -6.22
N ALA A 106 -6.28 1.44 -6.63
CA ALA A 106 -6.12 1.80 -8.05
C ALA A 106 -5.68 0.59 -8.88
N VAL A 107 -4.70 -0.18 -8.38
CA VAL A 107 -4.20 -1.39 -9.06
C VAL A 107 -5.24 -2.51 -9.02
N GLU A 108 -5.93 -2.70 -7.90
CA GLU A 108 -6.99 -3.69 -7.76
C GLU A 108 -8.14 -3.41 -8.74
N ARG A 109 -8.56 -2.15 -8.85
CA ARG A 109 -9.60 -1.72 -9.79
C ARG A 109 -9.18 -1.94 -11.25
N LEU A 110 -7.94 -1.63 -11.59
CA LEU A 110 -7.38 -1.89 -12.91
C LEU A 110 -7.39 -3.40 -13.22
N HIS A 111 -7.02 -4.22 -12.25
CA HIS A 111 -7.02 -5.67 -12.38
C HIS A 111 -8.44 -6.24 -12.57
N GLU A 112 -9.44 -5.72 -11.86
CA GLU A 112 -10.85 -6.11 -12.05
C GLU A 112 -11.37 -5.73 -13.43
N GLU A 113 -11.00 -4.54 -13.95
CA GLU A 113 -11.34 -4.12 -15.31
C GLU A 113 -10.71 -5.05 -16.37
N PHE A 114 -9.46 -5.47 -16.14
CA PHE A 114 -8.80 -6.44 -17.00
C PHE A 114 -9.50 -7.80 -16.97
N LYS A 115 -9.75 -8.36 -15.77
CA LYS A 115 -10.47 -9.63 -15.60
C LYS A 115 -11.83 -9.61 -16.29
N ARG A 116 -12.57 -8.52 -16.17
CA ARG A 116 -13.89 -8.38 -16.78
C ARG A 116 -13.83 -8.53 -18.31
N ARG A 117 -12.80 -8.01 -18.97
CA ARG A 117 -12.64 -8.04 -20.43
C ARG A 117 -12.12 -9.37 -20.94
N ILE A 118 -11.35 -10.09 -20.15
CA ILE A 118 -10.82 -11.41 -20.53
C ILE A 118 -11.69 -12.57 -20.05
N LYS A 119 -12.83 -12.29 -19.39
CA LYS A 119 -13.70 -13.31 -18.78
C LYS A 119 -14.16 -14.39 -19.74
N THR A 120 -14.28 -14.07 -21.03
CA THR A 120 -14.66 -15.01 -22.08
C THR A 120 -13.50 -15.91 -22.52
N GLN A 121 -12.28 -15.58 -22.17
CA GLN A 121 -11.10 -16.37 -22.45
C GLN A 121 -10.79 -17.25 -21.25
N THR A 122 -10.94 -18.55 -21.40
CA THR A 122 -10.73 -19.52 -20.31
C THR A 122 -9.26 -19.72 -20.00
N VAL A 123 -8.38 -19.67 -21.00
CA VAL A 123 -6.94 -19.84 -20.88
C VAL A 123 -6.22 -18.88 -21.83
N LEU A 124 -5.20 -18.19 -21.33
CA LEU A 124 -4.26 -17.46 -22.17
C LEU A 124 -3.13 -18.39 -22.59
N PRO A 125 -2.72 -18.38 -23.88
CA PRO A 125 -1.74 -19.34 -24.40
C PRO A 125 -0.37 -19.27 -23.73
N ALA A 126 0.05 -18.07 -23.34
CA ALA A 126 1.35 -17.83 -22.70
C ALA A 126 1.29 -16.59 -21.77
N PRO A 127 2.19 -16.47 -20.79
CA PRO A 127 2.27 -15.30 -19.92
C PRO A 127 2.44 -13.98 -20.69
N GLU A 128 3.21 -13.99 -21.76
CA GLU A 128 3.46 -12.83 -22.63
C GLU A 128 2.18 -12.33 -23.29
N THR A 129 1.27 -13.24 -23.66
CA THR A 129 -0.06 -12.89 -24.21
C THR A 129 -0.87 -12.07 -23.21
N ALA A 130 -0.78 -12.38 -21.92
CA ALA A 130 -1.45 -11.59 -20.89
C ALA A 130 -0.91 -10.15 -20.86
N ALA A 131 0.40 -9.97 -20.89
CA ALA A 131 1.03 -8.64 -20.90
C ALA A 131 0.67 -7.83 -22.16
N MET A 132 0.71 -8.46 -23.32
CA MET A 132 0.34 -7.84 -24.60
C MET A 132 -1.13 -7.42 -24.63
N LEU A 133 -2.02 -8.29 -24.17
CA LEU A 133 -3.45 -8.00 -24.12
C LEU A 133 -3.76 -6.87 -23.14
N PHE A 134 -3.10 -6.87 -22.00
CA PHE A 134 -3.21 -5.81 -21.01
C PHE A 134 -2.79 -4.45 -21.58
N TRP A 135 -1.64 -4.42 -22.26
CA TRP A 135 -1.16 -3.23 -22.94
C TRP A 135 -2.12 -2.77 -24.05
N ALA A 136 -2.61 -3.68 -24.88
CA ALA A 136 -3.54 -3.36 -25.97
C ALA A 136 -4.86 -2.77 -25.46
N LEU A 137 -5.41 -3.30 -24.37
CA LEU A 137 -6.63 -2.77 -23.73
C LEU A 137 -6.45 -1.36 -23.17
N LEU A 138 -5.27 -1.04 -22.64
CA LEU A 138 -4.92 0.30 -22.19
C LEU A 138 -4.67 1.24 -23.37
N ALA A 139 -3.87 0.83 -24.35
CA ALA A 139 -3.49 1.63 -25.50
C ALA A 139 -4.70 1.97 -26.41
N SER A 140 -5.65 1.06 -26.55
CA SER A 140 -6.89 1.27 -27.30
C SER A 140 -7.94 2.11 -26.54
N GLY A 141 -7.69 2.46 -25.29
CA GLY A 141 -8.65 3.19 -24.43
C GLY A 141 -9.85 2.36 -23.97
N GLN A 142 -9.87 1.04 -24.23
CA GLN A 142 -10.92 0.17 -23.70
C GLN A 142 -10.88 0.04 -22.19
N ILE A 143 -9.70 0.18 -21.61
CA ILE A 143 -9.51 0.39 -20.16
C ILE A 143 -8.94 1.78 -19.96
N THR A 144 -9.66 2.64 -19.24
CA THR A 144 -9.18 3.95 -18.84
C THR A 144 -8.89 3.97 -17.35
N MET A 145 -7.68 4.39 -17.00
CA MET A 145 -7.34 4.62 -15.59
C MET A 145 -7.98 5.92 -15.10
N ARG A 146 -8.65 5.85 -13.95
CA ARG A 146 -9.09 7.08 -13.27
C ARG A 146 -7.89 7.87 -12.79
N LYS A 147 -8.00 9.19 -12.82
CA LYS A 147 -7.03 10.06 -12.17
C LYS A 147 -6.95 9.70 -10.68
N VAL A 148 -5.73 9.55 -10.19
CA VAL A 148 -5.47 9.34 -8.76
C VAL A 148 -5.45 10.69 -8.05
N ASP A 149 -5.70 10.71 -6.74
CA ASP A 149 -5.59 11.94 -5.96
C ASP A 149 -4.18 12.51 -6.11
N GLY A 150 -4.06 13.82 -6.26
CA GLY A 150 -2.79 14.51 -6.47
C GLY A 150 -2.12 14.23 -7.83
N TRP A 151 -2.85 13.75 -8.83
CA TRP A 151 -2.31 13.41 -10.15
C TRP A 151 -1.50 14.54 -10.82
N GLN A 152 -1.79 15.80 -10.51
CA GLN A 152 -1.06 16.97 -11.03
C GLN A 152 0.40 17.03 -10.54
N THR A 153 0.69 16.38 -9.41
CA THR A 153 2.02 16.36 -8.78
C THR A 153 2.76 15.06 -9.00
N LEU A 154 2.30 14.17 -9.90
CA LEU A 154 2.94 12.87 -10.15
C LEU A 154 4.38 12.99 -10.70
N ALA A 155 4.71 14.11 -11.38
CA ALA A 155 6.06 14.38 -11.84
C ALA A 155 7.02 14.80 -10.71
N THR A 156 6.50 15.14 -9.52
CA THR A 156 7.32 15.53 -8.37
C THR A 156 7.98 14.29 -7.79
N LYS A 157 9.31 14.31 -7.70
CA LYS A 157 10.05 13.21 -7.08
C LYS A 157 9.72 13.09 -5.59
N PRO A 158 9.64 11.87 -5.04
CA PRO A 158 9.54 11.65 -3.60
C PRO A 158 10.70 12.35 -2.88
N THR A 159 10.46 12.86 -1.69
CA THR A 159 11.54 13.39 -0.84
C THR A 159 12.38 12.24 -0.30
N ASP A 160 13.69 12.46 -0.19
CA ASP A 160 14.61 11.46 0.42
C ASP A 160 14.53 11.43 1.95
N ALA A 161 13.67 12.26 2.54
CA ALA A 161 13.46 12.28 3.97
C ALA A 161 12.97 10.89 4.43
N VAL A 162 13.93 10.06 4.79
CA VAL A 162 13.68 8.88 5.61
C VAL A 162 13.15 9.44 6.93
N ILE A 163 11.98 8.98 7.35
CA ILE A 163 11.57 9.17 8.74
C ILE A 163 12.67 8.47 9.54
N ASP A 164 13.47 9.24 10.26
CA ASP A 164 14.55 8.68 11.07
C ASP A 164 13.93 7.85 12.20
N LEU A 165 14.02 6.53 12.02
CA LEU A 165 13.44 5.55 12.94
C LEU A 165 14.37 5.25 14.11
N ALA A 166 15.56 5.88 14.15
CA ALA A 166 16.61 5.62 15.14
C ALA A 166 16.59 6.57 16.34
N ALA A 167 15.59 7.44 16.47
CA ALA A 167 15.47 8.36 17.59
C ALA A 167 14.40 7.95 18.60
#